data_4b376c02a817901eb5a9e72c71a72aeb
#
_entry.id   4b376c02a817901eb5a9e72c71a72aeb
#
_cell.length_a   1.000
_cell.length_b   1.000
_cell.length_c   1.000
_cell.angle_alpha   90.00
_cell.angle_beta   90.00
_cell.angle_gamma   90.00
#
_symmetry.space_group_name_H-M   'P 1'
#
loop_
_entity.id
_entity.type
_entity.pdbx_description
1 polymer ?
#
loop_
_entity_poly.entity_id
_entity_poly.type
_entity_poly.pdbx_seq_one_letter_code
_entity_poly.pdbx_strand_id
1 'polypeptide(L)'
;MMRILFGLFLSLFIIAPIRASVCTDCHQNVNPNIVADWKLSKHAEAGIDCANCHGQKHQKSDDSNLAALPTPDVCNTCHSDQVTQFKNGKHAAAWAAMNAMPTIHWQPMAMIEGMKGCGGCHKIGLKSIQEIEQLKNEGGGFGLASCDACHTRHTFSVEEARQPQACETCHMGFDHPQWEMYSGSKHGVRYQLKQLGKIPESAAAPTCQTCHFQYGDHAVKTAWGFLAVRLPMPENKQWADDRTTILQALGVLDPDGKPTARLDAVKAADIARLTQEDWQAQRDKMVRTCGQCHSVNFAGPELEKGDDIIRRSDSLMAAAIRVVAELYRDGVLAKPANYAYPFPDLLTFHNAPTPIEQTLFVMFLEHRMRAFQGAFHSNPDYSLWYGWSEMVRDLTDIKSMAADLRSAKK
;
A
#
# COMPACT_ATOMS: atom_id res chain seq x y z
N MET A 1 -65.61 -33.74 8.67
CA MET A 1 -65.29 -32.30 8.81
C MET A 1 -64.29 -32.16 9.96
N MET A 2 -63.03 -32.03 9.66
CA MET A 2 -61.93 -31.92 10.64
C MET A 2 -61.35 -30.53 10.52
N ARG A 3 -61.53 -29.69 11.54
CA ARG A 3 -61.00 -28.32 11.59
C ARG A 3 -59.55 -28.38 12.11
N ILE A 4 -58.61 -28.04 11.23
CA ILE A 4 -57.19 -27.85 11.58
C ILE A 4 -57.05 -26.41 12.06
N LEU A 5 -56.73 -26.23 13.36
CA LEU A 5 -56.34 -24.96 13.96
C LEU A 5 -54.86 -24.71 13.62
N PHE A 6 -54.56 -23.69 12.81
CA PHE A 6 -53.24 -23.17 12.61
C PHE A 6 -52.90 -22.24 13.79
N GLY A 7 -52.06 -22.69 14.66
CA GLY A 7 -51.47 -21.86 15.74
C GLY A 7 -50.39 -20.96 15.18
N LEU A 8 -50.62 -19.63 15.18
CA LEU A 8 -49.64 -18.62 14.83
C LEU A 8 -48.65 -18.47 15.98
N PHE A 9 -47.43 -19.05 15.85
CA PHE A 9 -46.34 -18.79 16.79
C PHE A 9 -45.74 -17.40 16.47
N LEU A 10 -46.14 -16.40 17.28
CA LEU A 10 -45.54 -15.07 17.28
C LEU A 10 -44.22 -15.15 18.07
N SER A 11 -43.10 -15.26 17.32
CA SER A 11 -41.77 -15.20 17.95
C SER A 11 -41.52 -13.77 18.40
N LEU A 12 -41.67 -13.49 19.69
CA LEU A 12 -41.23 -12.23 20.28
C LEU A 12 -39.70 -12.22 20.27
N PHE A 13 -39.12 -11.49 19.35
CA PHE A 13 -37.71 -11.09 19.45
C PHE A 13 -37.59 -10.14 20.67
N ILE A 14 -37.16 -10.64 21.78
CA ILE A 14 -36.73 -9.82 22.92
C ILE A 14 -35.41 -9.16 22.51
N ILE A 15 -35.50 -7.91 22.05
CA ILE A 15 -34.29 -7.04 21.92
C ILE A 15 -33.84 -6.78 23.36
N ALA A 16 -32.82 -7.51 23.81
CA ALA A 16 -32.18 -7.22 25.06
C ALA A 16 -31.65 -5.78 25.04
N PRO A 17 -31.95 -4.92 26.01
CA PRO A 17 -31.40 -3.57 26.03
C PRO A 17 -29.88 -3.65 26.08
N ILE A 18 -29.22 -2.96 25.17
CA ILE A 18 -27.77 -2.75 25.22
C ILE A 18 -27.47 -2.13 26.58
N ARG A 19 -26.84 -2.87 27.47
CA ARG A 19 -26.41 -2.32 28.75
C ARG A 19 -25.33 -1.30 28.48
N ALA A 20 -25.65 -0.01 28.72
CA ALA A 20 -24.64 1.02 28.76
C ALA A 20 -23.53 0.59 29.72
N SER A 21 -22.29 0.51 29.24
CA SER A 21 -21.14 0.25 30.07
C SER A 21 -20.68 1.56 30.75
N VAL A 22 -19.94 1.46 31.85
CA VAL A 22 -19.33 2.61 32.52
C VAL A 22 -18.56 3.48 31.51
N CYS A 23 -17.96 2.84 30.48
CA CYS A 23 -17.25 3.53 29.41
C CYS A 23 -18.18 4.43 28.59
N THR A 24 -19.35 3.92 28.16
CA THR A 24 -20.30 4.71 27.37
C THR A 24 -20.91 5.86 28.16
N ASP A 25 -21.15 5.69 29.46
CA ASP A 25 -21.71 6.74 30.34
C ASP A 25 -20.75 7.93 30.47
N CYS A 26 -19.44 7.68 30.57
CA CYS A 26 -18.42 8.73 30.60
C CYS A 26 -18.18 9.30 29.18
N HIS A 27 -17.88 8.45 28.19
CA HIS A 27 -17.48 8.89 26.85
C HIS A 27 -18.61 9.55 26.06
N GLN A 28 -19.88 9.32 26.41
CA GLN A 28 -21.01 10.05 25.84
C GLN A 28 -20.92 11.56 26.10
N ASN A 29 -20.25 11.97 27.19
CA ASN A 29 -20.03 13.39 27.52
C ASN A 29 -18.66 13.91 27.03
N VAL A 30 -17.66 13.06 26.92
CA VAL A 30 -16.28 13.43 26.58
C VAL A 30 -16.01 13.30 25.07
N ASN A 31 -16.45 12.20 24.47
CA ASN A 31 -16.25 11.88 23.05
C ASN A 31 -17.56 11.32 22.44
N PRO A 32 -18.64 12.11 22.35
CA PRO A 32 -19.98 11.61 22.01
C PRO A 32 -20.05 10.87 20.67
N ASN A 33 -19.28 11.30 19.67
CA ASN A 33 -19.29 10.69 18.35
C ASN A 33 -18.70 9.25 18.36
N ILE A 34 -17.71 8.97 19.20
CA ILE A 34 -17.17 7.62 19.35
C ILE A 34 -18.27 6.65 19.82
N VAL A 35 -19.06 7.09 20.81
CA VAL A 35 -20.18 6.30 21.34
C VAL A 35 -21.30 6.16 20.31
N ALA A 36 -21.59 7.24 19.56
CA ALA A 36 -22.60 7.21 18.50
C ALA A 36 -22.20 6.23 17.38
N ASP A 37 -20.96 6.29 16.90
CA ASP A 37 -20.44 5.39 15.87
C ASP A 37 -20.44 3.94 16.35
N TRP A 38 -19.98 3.68 17.59
CA TRP A 38 -20.02 2.34 18.14
C TRP A 38 -21.45 1.78 18.19
N LYS A 39 -22.44 2.59 18.60
CA LYS A 39 -23.86 2.17 18.64
C LYS A 39 -24.41 1.76 17.26
N LEU A 40 -23.83 2.27 16.17
CA LEU A 40 -24.19 1.90 14.80
C LEU A 40 -23.49 0.61 14.34
N SER A 41 -22.51 0.12 15.08
CA SER A 41 -21.69 -1.03 14.68
C SER A 41 -22.38 -2.36 14.92
N LYS A 42 -22.02 -3.37 14.12
CA LYS A 42 -22.39 -4.76 14.38
C LYS A 42 -21.78 -5.31 15.67
N HIS A 43 -20.69 -4.71 16.15
CA HIS A 43 -20.11 -5.04 17.45
C HIS A 43 -21.06 -4.70 18.60
N ALA A 44 -21.67 -3.51 18.58
CA ALA A 44 -22.67 -3.14 19.58
C ALA A 44 -23.89 -4.05 19.54
N GLU A 45 -24.41 -4.39 18.35
CA GLU A 45 -25.50 -5.35 18.19
C GLU A 45 -25.16 -6.74 18.75
N ALA A 46 -23.90 -7.16 18.63
CA ALA A 46 -23.39 -8.43 19.15
C ALA A 46 -22.99 -8.38 20.65
N GLY A 47 -23.18 -7.23 21.33
CA GLY A 47 -22.82 -7.05 22.73
C GLY A 47 -21.32 -6.94 23.00
N ILE A 48 -20.51 -6.65 21.97
CA ILE A 48 -19.07 -6.36 22.12
C ILE A 48 -18.92 -4.90 22.51
N ASP A 49 -18.41 -4.66 23.71
CA ASP A 49 -18.24 -3.32 24.29
C ASP A 49 -16.81 -2.78 24.16
N CYS A 50 -16.61 -1.56 24.65
CA CYS A 50 -15.33 -0.86 24.59
C CYS A 50 -14.20 -1.67 25.27
N ALA A 51 -14.50 -2.33 26.39
CA ALA A 51 -13.53 -3.07 27.19
C ALA A 51 -13.00 -4.32 26.46
N ASN A 52 -13.76 -4.89 25.54
CA ASN A 52 -13.32 -6.04 24.74
C ASN A 52 -12.10 -5.66 23.85
N CYS A 53 -12.02 -4.39 23.42
CA CYS A 53 -10.94 -3.89 22.58
C CYS A 53 -9.88 -3.10 23.36
N HIS A 54 -10.31 -2.23 24.27
CA HIS A 54 -9.44 -1.31 25.00
C HIS A 54 -9.00 -1.79 26.39
N GLY A 55 -9.48 -2.98 26.81
CA GLY A 55 -9.21 -3.50 28.15
C GLY A 55 -9.99 -2.77 29.25
N GLN A 56 -9.68 -3.10 30.50
CA GLN A 56 -10.43 -2.62 31.69
C GLN A 56 -9.57 -1.77 32.63
N LYS A 57 -8.35 -1.42 32.25
CA LYS A 57 -7.41 -0.69 33.12
C LYS A 57 -7.71 0.80 33.21
N HIS A 58 -8.26 1.38 32.16
CA HIS A 58 -8.71 2.78 32.11
C HIS A 58 -10.07 2.88 32.80
N GLN A 59 -10.15 3.69 33.85
CA GLN A 59 -11.36 3.84 34.68
C GLN A 59 -11.75 5.31 34.94
N LYS A 60 -10.84 6.26 34.68
CA LYS A 60 -11.02 7.68 34.96
C LYS A 60 -10.19 8.58 34.04
N SER A 61 -10.46 9.88 34.04
CA SER A 61 -9.87 10.82 33.08
C SER A 61 -8.34 10.96 33.16
N ASP A 62 -7.75 10.73 34.32
CA ASP A 62 -6.31 10.88 34.55
C ASP A 62 -5.50 9.59 34.30
N ASP A 63 -6.16 8.50 33.95
CA ASP A 63 -5.53 7.22 33.63
C ASP A 63 -5.77 6.77 32.16
N SER A 64 -6.09 7.70 31.28
CA SER A 64 -6.39 7.44 29.87
C SER A 64 -5.26 6.71 29.14
N ASN A 65 -4.01 6.87 29.58
CA ASN A 65 -2.85 6.14 29.07
C ASN A 65 -2.90 4.63 29.36
N LEU A 66 -3.76 4.16 30.27
CA LEU A 66 -3.96 2.75 30.57
C LEU A 66 -4.93 2.05 29.58
N ALA A 67 -5.65 2.80 28.75
CA ALA A 67 -6.43 2.23 27.67
C ALA A 67 -5.50 1.52 26.66
N ALA A 68 -5.81 0.27 26.34
CA ALA A 68 -5.04 -0.47 25.35
C ALA A 68 -5.28 0.09 23.94
N LEU A 69 -4.26 0.07 23.10
CA LEU A 69 -4.41 0.27 21.69
C LEU A 69 -4.72 -1.08 21.03
N PRO A 70 -5.92 -1.27 20.43
CA PRO A 70 -6.28 -2.53 19.81
C PRO A 70 -5.33 -2.89 18.66
N THR A 71 -4.81 -4.11 18.70
CA THR A 71 -4.00 -4.71 17.64
C THR A 71 -4.81 -5.74 16.87
N PRO A 72 -4.34 -6.22 15.70
CA PRO A 72 -4.98 -7.34 15.02
C PRO A 72 -5.18 -8.59 15.89
N ASP A 73 -4.36 -8.79 16.94
CA ASP A 73 -4.51 -9.94 17.84
C ASP A 73 -5.78 -9.85 18.70
N VAL A 74 -6.24 -8.63 19.01
CA VAL A 74 -7.55 -8.45 19.67
C VAL A 74 -8.66 -8.88 18.70
N CYS A 75 -8.59 -8.49 17.44
CA CYS A 75 -9.57 -8.87 16.42
C CYS A 75 -9.56 -10.39 16.17
N ASN A 76 -8.40 -11.03 16.30
CA ASN A 76 -8.18 -12.45 16.06
C ASN A 76 -9.04 -13.36 16.95
N THR A 77 -9.47 -12.89 18.09
CA THR A 77 -10.34 -13.67 19.02
C THR A 77 -11.67 -14.07 18.40
N CYS A 78 -12.16 -13.31 17.41
CA CYS A 78 -13.41 -13.58 16.70
C CYS A 78 -13.23 -13.60 15.17
N HIS A 79 -12.22 -12.91 14.62
CA HIS A 79 -11.96 -12.75 13.16
C HIS A 79 -10.65 -13.45 12.74
N SER A 80 -10.46 -14.70 13.15
CA SER A 80 -9.21 -15.45 12.95
C SER A 80 -8.78 -15.57 11.50
N ASP A 81 -9.74 -15.81 10.59
CA ASP A 81 -9.47 -15.99 9.17
C ASP A 81 -8.98 -14.67 8.53
N GLN A 82 -9.68 -13.57 8.82
CA GLN A 82 -9.33 -12.25 8.29
C GLN A 82 -7.96 -11.79 8.80
N VAL A 83 -7.68 -12.02 10.09
CA VAL A 83 -6.38 -11.68 10.67
C VAL A 83 -5.26 -12.55 10.10
N THR A 84 -5.49 -13.83 9.89
CA THR A 84 -4.52 -14.74 9.26
C THR A 84 -4.25 -14.30 7.83
N GLN A 85 -5.28 -13.99 7.05
CA GLN A 85 -5.16 -13.47 5.69
C GLN A 85 -4.40 -12.13 5.68
N PHE A 86 -4.75 -11.19 6.56
CA PHE A 86 -4.05 -9.89 6.68
C PHE A 86 -2.57 -10.09 6.97
N LYS A 87 -2.21 -10.95 7.93
CA LYS A 87 -0.81 -11.27 8.28
C LYS A 87 -0.03 -11.85 7.08
N ASN A 88 -0.70 -12.52 6.16
CA ASN A 88 -0.13 -13.06 4.93
C ASN A 88 -0.13 -12.04 3.76
N GLY A 89 -0.73 -10.87 3.94
CA GLY A 89 -0.81 -9.79 2.95
C GLY A 89 0.34 -8.78 3.03
N LYS A 90 0.41 -7.89 2.06
CA LYS A 90 1.47 -6.86 2.01
C LYS A 90 1.24 -5.71 2.99
N HIS A 91 0.00 -5.42 3.32
CA HIS A 91 -0.31 -4.41 4.32
C HIS A 91 0.32 -4.73 5.69
N ALA A 92 0.31 -6.00 6.09
CA ALA A 92 0.97 -6.43 7.33
C ALA A 92 2.47 -6.12 7.37
N ALA A 93 3.14 -6.16 6.23
CA ALA A 93 4.57 -5.89 6.10
C ALA A 93 4.91 -4.40 5.92
N ALA A 94 3.92 -3.50 5.82
CA ALA A 94 4.14 -2.10 5.45
C ALA A 94 5.08 -1.36 6.43
N TRP A 95 4.92 -1.59 7.74
CA TRP A 95 5.77 -0.99 8.76
C TRP A 95 7.20 -1.55 8.72
N ALA A 96 7.34 -2.87 8.65
CA ALA A 96 8.64 -3.52 8.54
C ALA A 96 9.38 -3.14 7.26
N ALA A 97 8.66 -3.01 6.13
CA ALA A 97 9.23 -2.58 4.86
C ALA A 97 9.82 -1.16 4.94
N MET A 98 9.13 -0.25 5.62
CA MET A 98 9.65 1.10 5.86
C MET A 98 10.91 1.07 6.74
N ASN A 99 10.90 0.28 7.81
CA ASN A 99 12.05 0.13 8.72
C ASN A 99 13.25 -0.54 8.06
N ALA A 100 13.06 -1.39 7.06
CA ALA A 100 14.13 -2.03 6.30
C ALA A 100 14.86 -1.06 5.35
N MET A 101 14.35 0.15 5.16
CA MET A 101 14.91 1.18 4.27
C MET A 101 15.45 2.35 5.10
N PRO A 102 16.69 2.26 5.64
CA PRO A 102 17.21 3.24 6.60
C PRO A 102 17.30 4.66 6.04
N THR A 103 17.46 4.81 4.72
CA THR A 103 17.49 6.13 4.07
C THR A 103 16.17 6.90 4.21
N ILE A 104 15.04 6.20 4.32
CA ILE A 104 13.72 6.83 4.56
C ILE A 104 13.66 7.44 5.95
N HIS A 105 14.22 6.79 6.96
CA HIS A 105 14.21 7.27 8.34
C HIS A 105 15.08 8.50 8.58
N TRP A 106 15.98 8.81 7.67
CA TRP A 106 16.78 10.04 7.72
C TRP A 106 16.02 11.25 7.20
N GLN A 107 14.83 11.05 6.62
CA GLN A 107 13.99 12.14 6.16
C GLN A 107 13.25 12.76 7.34
N PRO A 108 13.44 14.04 7.67
CA PRO A 108 12.80 14.68 8.81
C PRO A 108 11.26 14.59 8.76
N MET A 109 10.70 14.53 7.55
CA MET A 109 9.24 14.46 7.34
C MET A 109 8.68 13.04 7.30
N ALA A 110 9.52 11.99 7.27
CA ALA A 110 9.05 10.61 7.13
C ALA A 110 8.23 10.15 8.33
N MET A 111 8.66 10.51 9.53
CA MET A 111 8.06 10.11 10.81
C MET A 111 7.66 11.32 11.64
N ILE A 112 7.16 12.36 11.01
CA ILE A 112 6.75 13.56 11.71
C ILE A 112 5.57 13.28 12.66
N GLU A 113 5.39 14.17 13.60
CA GLU A 113 4.40 14.15 14.66
C GLU A 113 3.09 13.42 14.32
N GLY A 114 2.71 12.45 15.15
CA GLY A 114 1.45 11.74 15.01
C GLY A 114 1.31 10.97 13.69
N MET A 115 2.43 10.54 13.10
CA MET A 115 2.44 9.76 11.85
C MET A 115 1.88 10.53 10.64
N LYS A 116 2.19 11.80 10.53
CA LYS A 116 1.76 12.64 9.40
C LYS A 116 2.63 12.47 8.14
N GLY A 117 3.84 11.92 8.29
CA GLY A 117 4.71 11.57 7.16
C GLY A 117 4.37 10.18 6.60
N CYS A 118 5.37 9.46 6.11
CA CYS A 118 5.23 8.09 5.57
C CYS A 118 4.52 7.15 6.55
N GLY A 119 4.78 7.31 7.87
CA GLY A 119 4.11 6.60 8.93
C GLY A 119 2.59 6.77 8.94
N GLY A 120 2.06 7.86 8.39
CA GLY A 120 0.62 8.11 8.29
C GLY A 120 -0.12 6.99 7.55
N CYS A 121 0.47 6.46 6.49
CA CYS A 121 -0.06 5.34 5.69
C CYS A 121 0.56 4.00 6.12
N HIS A 122 1.87 3.94 6.29
CA HIS A 122 2.58 2.69 6.62
C HIS A 122 2.27 2.13 8.02
N LYS A 123 1.64 2.93 8.91
CA LYS A 123 1.14 2.47 10.22
C LYS A 123 0.15 1.30 10.13
N ILE A 124 -0.42 1.00 8.96
CA ILE A 124 -1.26 -0.19 8.74
C ILE A 124 -0.50 -1.48 9.02
N GLY A 125 0.83 -1.50 8.88
CA GLY A 125 1.68 -2.65 9.11
C GLY A 125 1.71 -3.12 10.55
N LEU A 126 2.03 -4.40 10.75
CA LEU A 126 2.24 -4.99 12.06
C LEU A 126 3.42 -4.33 12.77
N LYS A 127 3.29 -4.17 14.08
CA LYS A 127 4.30 -3.60 14.98
C LYS A 127 4.50 -4.50 16.18
N SER A 128 5.71 -4.52 16.71
CA SER A 128 5.99 -5.13 18.01
C SER A 128 5.35 -4.34 19.15
N ILE A 129 5.21 -4.96 20.30
CA ILE A 129 4.70 -4.30 21.53
C ILE A 129 5.59 -3.11 21.89
N GLN A 130 6.90 -3.23 21.70
CA GLN A 130 7.87 -2.16 21.98
C GLN A 130 7.65 -0.95 21.08
N GLU A 131 7.46 -1.17 19.77
CA GLU A 131 7.15 -0.09 18.82
C GLU A 131 5.82 0.57 19.13
N ILE A 132 4.81 -0.19 19.55
CA ILE A 132 3.51 0.35 19.95
C ILE A 132 3.64 1.27 21.16
N GLU A 133 4.34 0.83 22.21
CA GLU A 133 4.57 1.64 23.42
C GLU A 133 5.41 2.88 23.11
N GLN A 134 6.42 2.77 22.24
CA GLN A 134 7.20 3.92 21.79
C GLN A 134 6.31 4.95 21.10
N LEU A 135 5.51 4.55 20.10
CA LEU A 135 4.60 5.42 19.36
C LEU A 135 3.56 6.07 20.28
N LYS A 136 3.09 5.34 21.30
CA LYS A 136 2.17 5.87 22.30
C LYS A 136 2.81 6.96 23.16
N ASN A 137 4.06 6.76 23.59
CA ASN A 137 4.82 7.71 24.39
C ASN A 137 5.25 8.95 23.60
N GLU A 138 5.52 8.80 22.30
CA GLU A 138 5.89 9.90 21.40
C GLU A 138 4.68 10.70 20.89
N GLY A 139 3.49 10.44 21.40
CA GLY A 139 2.27 11.12 20.95
C GLY A 139 1.78 10.69 19.58
N GLY A 140 2.15 9.49 19.13
CA GLY A 140 1.80 8.90 17.82
C GLY A 140 0.30 8.68 17.56
N GLY A 141 -0.54 9.14 18.48
CA GLY A 141 -1.98 9.11 18.37
C GLY A 141 -2.61 7.76 18.74
N PHE A 142 -3.91 7.77 18.83
CA PHE A 142 -4.70 6.56 19.05
C PHE A 142 -4.93 5.84 17.73
N GLY A 143 -4.77 4.51 17.76
CA GLY A 143 -5.03 3.65 16.62
C GLY A 143 -3.77 3.32 15.80
N LEU A 144 -3.57 2.03 15.60
CA LEU A 144 -2.46 1.50 14.83
C LEU A 144 -2.82 1.39 13.34
N ALA A 145 -4.07 1.71 12.99
CA ALA A 145 -4.62 1.70 11.64
C ALA A 145 -4.39 0.40 10.86
N SER A 146 -4.34 -0.74 11.54
CA SER A 146 -4.26 -2.03 10.85
C SER A 146 -5.62 -2.39 10.23
N CYS A 147 -6.55 -2.97 11.00
CA CYS A 147 -7.90 -3.26 10.50
C CYS A 147 -8.73 -1.98 10.35
N ASP A 148 -8.55 -1.02 11.25
CA ASP A 148 -9.26 0.25 11.27
C ASP A 148 -8.78 1.28 10.21
N ALA A 149 -7.80 0.93 9.41
CA ALA A 149 -7.45 1.70 8.21
C ALA A 149 -8.56 1.65 7.14
N CYS A 150 -9.26 0.52 7.04
CA CYS A 150 -10.34 0.29 6.09
C CYS A 150 -11.72 0.18 6.75
N HIS A 151 -11.78 -0.44 7.93
CA HIS A 151 -12.96 -0.55 8.75
C HIS A 151 -12.97 0.59 9.78
N THR A 152 -13.37 1.78 9.36
CA THR A 152 -13.25 2.97 10.22
C THR A 152 -13.89 2.75 11.58
N ARG A 153 -13.10 2.99 12.60
CA ARG A 153 -13.55 2.95 14.00
C ARG A 153 -14.48 4.16 14.25
N HIS A 154 -15.56 4.00 14.95
CA HIS A 154 -16.00 2.83 15.73
C HIS A 154 -17.21 2.14 15.10
N THR A 155 -17.59 2.53 13.87
CA THR A 155 -18.65 1.86 13.09
C THR A 155 -18.22 0.49 12.58
N PHE A 156 -16.94 0.31 12.24
CA PHE A 156 -16.38 -0.90 11.64
C PHE A 156 -17.20 -1.41 10.44
N SER A 157 -17.67 -0.46 9.62
CA SER A 157 -18.56 -0.75 8.49
C SER A 157 -17.87 -1.56 7.40
N VAL A 158 -18.52 -2.65 6.99
CA VAL A 158 -18.10 -3.45 5.84
C VAL A 158 -18.48 -2.73 4.54
N GLU A 159 -19.59 -2.01 4.53
CA GLU A 159 -20.03 -1.22 3.39
C GLU A 159 -19.03 -0.12 3.05
N GLU A 160 -18.50 0.58 4.07
CA GLU A 160 -17.45 1.58 3.90
C GLU A 160 -16.16 0.93 3.38
N ALA A 161 -15.70 -0.15 4.01
CA ALA A 161 -14.51 -0.87 3.60
C ALA A 161 -14.57 -1.43 2.17
N ARG A 162 -15.77 -1.64 1.63
CA ARG A 162 -16.00 -2.08 0.24
C ARG A 162 -15.96 -0.96 -0.79
N GLN A 163 -15.96 0.31 -0.35
CA GLN A 163 -15.84 1.43 -1.29
C GLN A 163 -14.38 1.66 -1.68
N PRO A 164 -14.09 2.03 -2.93
CA PRO A 164 -12.73 2.37 -3.35
C PRO A 164 -12.11 3.49 -2.51
N GLN A 165 -12.93 4.39 -1.97
CA GLN A 165 -12.51 5.49 -1.10
C GLN A 165 -11.79 5.02 0.18
N ALA A 166 -12.08 3.82 0.66
CA ALA A 166 -11.33 3.24 1.78
C ALA A 166 -9.83 3.02 1.47
N CYS A 167 -9.49 2.92 0.18
CA CYS A 167 -8.11 2.75 -0.31
C CYS A 167 -7.44 4.10 -0.63
N GLU A 168 -8.25 5.08 -1.08
CA GLU A 168 -7.82 6.39 -1.54
C GLU A 168 -6.94 7.11 -0.53
N THR A 169 -7.27 7.04 0.77
CA THR A 169 -6.54 7.74 1.84
C THR A 169 -5.04 7.46 1.90
N CYS A 170 -4.60 6.33 1.34
CA CYS A 170 -3.20 5.92 1.29
C CYS A 170 -2.70 5.69 -0.14
N HIS A 171 -3.59 5.29 -1.06
CA HIS A 171 -3.26 4.98 -2.44
C HIS A 171 -3.59 6.15 -3.39
N MET A 172 -3.03 7.31 -3.08
CA MET A 172 -3.16 8.55 -3.84
C MET A 172 -1.84 9.33 -3.85
N GLY A 173 -1.73 10.32 -4.71
CA GLY A 173 -0.61 11.26 -4.73
C GLY A 173 0.51 10.84 -5.69
N PHE A 174 1.73 11.38 -5.46
CA PHE A 174 2.77 11.33 -6.48
C PHE A 174 3.37 9.93 -6.69
N ASP A 175 3.53 9.15 -5.64
CA ASP A 175 4.17 7.83 -5.63
C ASP A 175 3.18 6.66 -5.54
N HIS A 176 1.95 6.92 -5.10
CA HIS A 176 0.88 5.93 -4.96
C HIS A 176 -0.42 6.32 -5.68
N PRO A 177 -0.39 6.79 -6.95
CA PRO A 177 -1.55 7.39 -7.63
C PRO A 177 -2.57 6.35 -8.13
N GLN A 178 -2.79 5.24 -7.40
CA GLN A 178 -3.70 4.18 -7.84
C GLN A 178 -5.15 4.67 -7.87
N TRP A 179 -5.55 5.55 -6.94
CA TRP A 179 -6.88 6.16 -6.94
C TRP A 179 -7.11 6.98 -8.20
N GLU A 180 -6.18 7.87 -8.54
CA GLU A 180 -6.28 8.73 -9.72
C GLU A 180 -6.30 7.90 -11.01
N MET A 181 -5.47 6.85 -11.09
CA MET A 181 -5.44 5.94 -12.23
C MET A 181 -6.76 5.17 -12.36
N TYR A 182 -7.26 4.62 -11.24
CA TYR A 182 -8.52 3.89 -11.22
C TYR A 182 -9.70 4.80 -11.55
N SER A 183 -9.84 5.94 -10.87
CA SER A 183 -10.98 6.84 -11.03
C SER A 183 -11.11 7.41 -12.44
N GLY A 184 -9.97 7.63 -13.13
CA GLY A 184 -9.91 8.02 -14.54
C GLY A 184 -9.98 6.85 -15.54
N SER A 185 -9.96 5.60 -15.07
CA SER A 185 -10.07 4.42 -15.93
C SER A 185 -11.51 4.10 -16.28
N LYS A 186 -11.70 3.20 -17.27
CA LYS A 186 -13.05 2.71 -17.61
C LYS A 186 -13.73 2.01 -16.44
N HIS A 187 -12.99 1.32 -15.58
CA HIS A 187 -13.52 0.67 -14.39
C HIS A 187 -14.03 1.70 -13.37
N GLY A 188 -13.22 2.70 -13.06
CA GLY A 188 -13.60 3.76 -12.12
C GLY A 188 -14.76 4.62 -12.63
N VAL A 189 -14.76 4.98 -13.92
CA VAL A 189 -15.89 5.71 -14.53
C VAL A 189 -17.19 4.91 -14.42
N ARG A 190 -17.17 3.59 -14.62
CA ARG A 190 -18.37 2.75 -14.45
C ARG A 190 -18.84 2.72 -12.99
N TYR A 191 -17.89 2.65 -12.04
CA TYR A 191 -18.22 2.75 -10.62
C TYR A 191 -18.91 4.08 -10.28
N GLN A 192 -18.34 5.21 -10.73
CA GLN A 192 -18.93 6.53 -10.51
C GLN A 192 -20.33 6.67 -11.13
N LEU A 193 -20.50 6.19 -12.35
CA LEU A 193 -21.82 6.20 -13.02
C LEU A 193 -22.85 5.35 -12.29
N LYS A 194 -22.45 4.24 -11.68
CA LYS A 194 -23.31 3.41 -10.85
C LYS A 194 -23.72 4.14 -9.57
N GLN A 195 -22.78 4.76 -8.87
CA GLN A 195 -23.07 5.56 -7.68
C GLN A 195 -24.05 6.73 -7.97
N LEU A 196 -23.95 7.30 -9.16
CA LEU A 196 -24.85 8.37 -9.63
C LEU A 196 -26.20 7.85 -10.18
N GLY A 197 -26.45 6.54 -10.14
CA GLY A 197 -27.68 5.93 -10.69
C GLY A 197 -27.80 6.06 -12.22
N LYS A 198 -26.70 6.28 -12.95
CA LYS A 198 -26.69 6.44 -14.42
C LYS A 198 -26.56 5.14 -15.19
N ILE A 199 -26.21 4.06 -14.51
CA ILE A 199 -26.26 2.69 -15.04
C ILE A 199 -27.01 1.80 -14.04
N PRO A 200 -27.60 0.68 -14.49
CA PRO A 200 -28.37 -0.20 -13.62
C PRO A 200 -27.55 -0.72 -12.43
N GLU A 201 -28.19 -0.93 -11.29
CA GLU A 201 -27.55 -1.47 -10.09
C GLU A 201 -26.92 -2.86 -10.33
N SER A 202 -27.53 -3.65 -11.23
CA SER A 202 -27.00 -4.95 -11.65
C SER A 202 -25.79 -4.87 -12.59
N ALA A 203 -25.45 -3.67 -13.11
CA ALA A 203 -24.30 -3.52 -14.00
C ALA A 203 -22.96 -3.74 -13.25
N ALA A 204 -22.05 -4.49 -13.88
CA ALA A 204 -20.71 -4.67 -13.34
C ALA A 204 -19.96 -3.33 -13.27
N ALA A 205 -19.48 -2.99 -12.09
CA ALA A 205 -18.67 -1.79 -11.79
C ALA A 205 -17.60 -2.18 -10.78
N PRO A 206 -16.49 -2.79 -11.24
CA PRO A 206 -15.46 -3.33 -10.35
C PRO A 206 -14.78 -2.22 -9.56
N THR A 207 -14.55 -2.49 -8.27
CA THR A 207 -13.85 -1.62 -7.34
C THR A 207 -12.43 -2.13 -7.09
N CYS A 208 -11.64 -1.40 -6.31
CA CYS A 208 -10.32 -1.87 -5.84
C CYS A 208 -10.45 -3.25 -5.19
N GLN A 209 -11.47 -3.42 -4.34
CA GLN A 209 -11.71 -4.66 -3.61
C GLN A 209 -12.10 -5.83 -4.54
N THR A 210 -12.76 -5.57 -5.65
CA THR A 210 -13.08 -6.61 -6.64
C THR A 210 -11.80 -7.29 -7.17
N CYS A 211 -10.74 -6.54 -7.36
CA CYS A 211 -9.46 -7.04 -7.88
C CYS A 211 -8.48 -7.48 -6.79
N HIS A 212 -8.43 -6.76 -5.66
CA HIS A 212 -7.41 -6.94 -4.64
C HIS A 212 -7.88 -7.69 -3.38
N PHE A 213 -9.19 -7.71 -3.09
CA PHE A 213 -9.79 -8.41 -1.96
C PHE A 213 -10.85 -9.42 -2.42
N GLN A 214 -10.49 -10.25 -3.40
CA GLN A 214 -11.43 -11.19 -4.00
C GLN A 214 -12.10 -12.06 -2.94
N TYR A 215 -13.41 -12.09 -2.97
CA TYR A 215 -14.22 -12.87 -1.99
C TYR A 215 -13.98 -12.50 -0.52
N GLY A 216 -13.48 -11.30 -0.24
CA GLY A 216 -13.17 -10.85 1.11
C GLY A 216 -11.81 -11.35 1.63
N ASP A 217 -10.94 -11.87 0.77
CA ASP A 217 -9.58 -12.29 1.13
C ASP A 217 -8.70 -11.09 1.45
N HIS A 218 -8.25 -10.98 2.70
CA HIS A 218 -7.40 -9.89 3.20
C HIS A 218 -5.90 -10.10 2.90
N ALA A 219 -5.50 -11.21 2.26
CA ALA A 219 -4.13 -11.45 1.83
C ALA A 219 -3.81 -10.68 0.55
N VAL A 220 -3.80 -9.35 0.62
CA VAL A 220 -3.57 -8.47 -0.52
C VAL A 220 -2.14 -8.64 -1.02
N LYS A 221 -1.99 -9.21 -2.21
CA LYS A 221 -0.71 -9.43 -2.90
C LYS A 221 -0.90 -9.22 -4.41
N THR A 222 0.16 -8.75 -5.08
CA THR A 222 0.22 -8.69 -6.55
C THR A 222 1.54 -9.28 -7.04
N ALA A 223 1.58 -9.72 -8.29
CA ALA A 223 2.79 -10.24 -8.91
C ALA A 223 3.89 -9.17 -9.02
N TRP A 224 3.51 -7.91 -9.19
CA TRP A 224 4.47 -6.83 -9.48
C TRP A 224 4.93 -6.05 -8.26
N GLY A 225 4.05 -5.83 -7.29
CA GLY A 225 4.30 -4.97 -6.12
C GLY A 225 4.47 -3.51 -6.48
N PHE A 226 4.63 -2.68 -5.45
CA PHE A 226 4.66 -1.22 -5.57
C PHE A 226 5.80 -0.70 -6.46
N LEU A 227 7.03 -1.16 -6.22
CA LEU A 227 8.21 -0.69 -6.99
C LEU A 227 8.48 -1.54 -8.24
N ALA A 228 7.60 -2.46 -8.63
CA ALA A 228 7.85 -3.48 -9.65
C ALA A 228 9.16 -4.27 -9.42
N VAL A 229 9.52 -4.52 -8.16
CA VAL A 229 10.73 -5.26 -7.77
C VAL A 229 10.43 -6.69 -7.30
N ARG A 230 9.15 -7.06 -7.22
CA ARG A 230 8.72 -8.42 -6.87
C ARG A 230 8.96 -9.43 -7.99
N LEU A 231 9.00 -8.99 -9.24
CA LEU A 231 9.23 -9.89 -10.37
C LEU A 231 10.51 -10.71 -10.15
N PRO A 232 10.49 -11.98 -10.51
CA PRO A 232 11.72 -12.77 -10.60
C PRO A 232 12.67 -12.15 -11.63
N MET A 233 13.94 -12.54 -11.59
CA MET A 233 14.90 -12.10 -12.61
C MET A 233 14.51 -12.66 -13.97
N PRO A 234 14.38 -11.80 -14.99
CA PRO A 234 13.94 -12.26 -16.31
C PRO A 234 15.04 -13.05 -17.03
N GLU A 235 14.63 -13.96 -17.92
CA GLU A 235 15.57 -14.72 -18.78
C GLU A 235 16.22 -13.83 -19.85
N ASN A 236 15.55 -12.77 -20.28
CA ASN A 236 16.11 -11.81 -21.21
C ASN A 236 17.31 -11.09 -20.58
N LYS A 237 18.49 -11.32 -21.11
CA LYS A 237 19.75 -10.82 -20.55
C LYS A 237 19.78 -9.30 -20.39
N GLN A 238 19.34 -8.56 -21.40
CA GLN A 238 19.34 -7.09 -21.34
C GLN A 238 18.42 -6.60 -20.22
N TRP A 239 17.22 -7.16 -20.10
CA TRP A 239 16.31 -6.79 -19.02
C TRP A 239 16.85 -7.21 -17.65
N ALA A 240 17.49 -8.38 -17.55
CA ALA A 240 18.14 -8.81 -16.31
C ALA A 240 19.25 -7.84 -15.88
N ASP A 241 20.07 -7.35 -16.81
CA ASP A 241 21.13 -6.36 -16.55
C ASP A 241 20.53 -5.01 -16.12
N ASP A 242 19.45 -4.56 -16.76
CA ASP A 242 18.76 -3.33 -16.39
C ASP A 242 18.11 -3.43 -15.00
N ARG A 243 17.46 -4.56 -14.69
CA ARG A 243 16.93 -4.81 -13.36
C ARG A 243 18.00 -4.92 -12.28
N THR A 244 19.14 -5.55 -12.58
CA THR A 244 20.30 -5.60 -11.68
C THR A 244 20.77 -4.19 -11.34
N THR A 245 20.89 -3.31 -12.34
CA THR A 245 21.27 -1.90 -12.14
C THR A 245 20.28 -1.17 -11.20
N ILE A 246 18.99 -1.38 -11.37
CA ILE A 246 17.96 -0.78 -10.48
C ILE A 246 18.06 -1.34 -9.06
N LEU A 247 18.23 -2.66 -8.91
CA LEU A 247 18.35 -3.31 -7.60
C LEU A 247 19.62 -2.89 -6.86
N GLN A 248 20.72 -2.64 -7.59
CA GLN A 248 21.94 -2.05 -7.04
C GLN A 248 21.70 -0.63 -6.53
N ALA A 249 21.02 0.20 -7.31
CA ALA A 249 20.69 1.57 -6.90
C ALA A 249 19.64 1.62 -5.76
N LEU A 250 18.88 0.54 -5.53
CA LEU A 250 18.05 0.34 -4.34
C LEU A 250 18.83 -0.22 -3.15
N GLY A 251 20.10 -0.53 -3.32
CA GLY A 251 20.96 -1.09 -2.28
C GLY A 251 20.61 -2.52 -1.85
N VAL A 252 19.79 -3.24 -2.63
CA VAL A 252 19.45 -4.66 -2.36
C VAL A 252 20.40 -5.64 -3.03
N LEU A 253 21.19 -5.19 -4.00
CA LEU A 253 22.33 -5.89 -4.56
C LEU A 253 23.59 -5.07 -4.40
N ASP A 254 24.74 -5.74 -4.18
CA ASP A 254 26.06 -5.12 -4.17
C ASP A 254 26.61 -4.90 -5.61
N PRO A 255 27.79 -4.29 -5.78
CA PRO A 255 28.40 -4.08 -7.11
C PRO A 255 28.63 -5.38 -7.91
N ASP A 256 28.82 -6.50 -7.25
CA ASP A 256 28.97 -7.82 -7.87
C ASP A 256 27.64 -8.51 -8.19
N GLY A 257 26.50 -7.85 -7.90
CA GLY A 257 25.15 -8.39 -8.06
C GLY A 257 24.74 -9.40 -7.00
N LYS A 258 25.47 -9.48 -5.88
CA LYS A 258 25.14 -10.37 -4.77
C LYS A 258 24.13 -9.71 -3.83
N PRO A 259 23.26 -10.51 -3.19
CA PRO A 259 22.32 -10.02 -2.18
C PRO A 259 23.01 -9.29 -1.03
N THR A 260 22.43 -8.18 -0.60
CA THR A 260 22.82 -7.47 0.63
C THR A 260 21.88 -7.85 1.78
N ALA A 261 22.24 -7.45 3.02
CA ALA A 261 21.33 -7.60 4.17
C ALA A 261 19.98 -6.90 3.97
N ARG A 262 19.93 -5.83 3.16
CA ARG A 262 18.68 -5.15 2.80
C ARG A 262 17.77 -6.06 1.96
N LEU A 263 18.33 -6.85 1.04
CA LEU A 263 17.54 -7.83 0.28
C LEU A 263 16.93 -8.88 1.20
N ASP A 264 17.69 -9.40 2.15
CA ASP A 264 17.19 -10.41 3.09
C ASP A 264 15.99 -9.89 3.89
N ALA A 265 16.05 -8.65 4.38
CA ALA A 265 14.96 -8.02 5.09
C ALA A 265 13.69 -7.87 4.23
N VAL A 266 13.82 -7.35 3.00
CA VAL A 266 12.67 -7.13 2.11
C VAL A 266 12.15 -8.44 1.50
N LYS A 267 13.01 -9.44 1.34
CA LYS A 267 12.61 -10.77 0.84
C LYS A 267 11.78 -11.54 1.88
N ALA A 268 12.14 -11.44 3.16
CA ALA A 268 11.36 -12.05 4.24
C ALA A 268 9.90 -11.55 4.26
N ALA A 269 9.67 -10.30 3.83
CA ALA A 269 8.34 -9.73 3.68
C ALA A 269 7.76 -9.89 2.26
N ASP A 270 8.36 -10.71 1.38
CA ASP A 270 7.98 -10.88 -0.04
C ASP A 270 7.91 -9.56 -0.84
N ILE A 271 8.74 -8.59 -0.57
CA ILE A 271 8.70 -7.29 -1.24
C ILE A 271 9.49 -7.32 -2.54
N ALA A 272 10.57 -8.11 -2.62
CA ALA A 272 11.44 -8.17 -3.79
C ALA A 272 11.77 -9.62 -4.18
N ARG A 273 11.95 -9.85 -5.48
CA ARG A 273 12.47 -11.08 -6.08
C ARG A 273 11.72 -12.34 -5.65
N LEU A 274 10.44 -12.42 -5.98
CA LEU A 274 9.66 -13.66 -5.84
C LEU A 274 10.30 -14.82 -6.61
N THR A 275 10.00 -16.03 -6.18
CA THR A 275 10.23 -17.20 -7.05
C THR A 275 9.34 -17.13 -8.29
N GLN A 276 9.71 -17.82 -9.36
CA GLN A 276 8.89 -17.89 -10.56
C GLN A 276 7.51 -18.49 -10.24
N GLU A 277 7.45 -19.48 -9.36
CA GLU A 277 6.21 -20.13 -8.93
C GLU A 277 5.29 -19.15 -8.18
N ASP A 278 5.81 -18.43 -7.18
CA ASP A 278 5.03 -17.45 -6.43
C ASP A 278 4.51 -16.31 -7.31
N TRP A 279 5.35 -15.84 -8.23
CA TRP A 279 4.97 -14.81 -9.18
C TRP A 279 3.84 -15.30 -10.10
N GLN A 280 3.98 -16.50 -10.67
CA GLN A 280 2.98 -17.10 -11.56
C GLN A 280 1.65 -17.32 -10.84
N ALA A 281 1.69 -17.81 -9.60
CA ALA A 281 0.47 -17.98 -8.79
C ALA A 281 -0.31 -16.68 -8.60
N GLN A 282 0.40 -15.57 -8.33
CA GLN A 282 -0.24 -14.23 -8.23
C GLN A 282 -0.76 -13.75 -9.59
N ARG A 283 -0.03 -14.01 -10.67
CA ARG A 283 -0.44 -13.71 -12.04
C ARG A 283 -1.74 -14.42 -12.39
N ASP A 284 -1.78 -15.73 -12.15
CA ASP A 284 -2.94 -16.57 -12.44
C ASP A 284 -4.16 -16.16 -11.60
N LYS A 285 -3.95 -15.77 -10.35
CA LYS A 285 -5.01 -15.20 -9.50
C LYS A 285 -5.64 -13.96 -10.17
N MET A 286 -4.82 -13.06 -10.71
CA MET A 286 -5.31 -11.86 -11.38
C MET A 286 -6.02 -12.20 -12.70
N VAL A 287 -5.50 -13.12 -13.52
CA VAL A 287 -6.16 -13.57 -14.76
C VAL A 287 -7.55 -14.14 -14.46
N ARG A 288 -7.67 -14.98 -13.42
CA ARG A 288 -8.98 -15.49 -12.98
C ARG A 288 -9.93 -14.38 -12.55
N THR A 289 -9.43 -13.33 -11.92
CA THR A 289 -10.24 -12.16 -11.53
C THR A 289 -10.77 -11.43 -12.75
N CYS A 290 -9.88 -11.09 -13.68
CA CYS A 290 -10.28 -10.45 -14.94
C CYS A 290 -11.28 -11.32 -15.71
N GLY A 291 -11.11 -12.66 -15.64
CA GLY A 291 -11.96 -13.66 -16.28
C GLY A 291 -13.43 -13.65 -15.83
N GLN A 292 -13.76 -12.99 -14.72
CA GLN A 292 -15.16 -12.83 -14.30
C GLN A 292 -15.96 -11.91 -15.26
N CYS A 293 -15.28 -11.05 -16.02
CA CYS A 293 -15.89 -10.08 -16.93
C CYS A 293 -15.27 -10.10 -18.33
N HIS A 294 -14.00 -10.51 -18.46
CA HIS A 294 -13.24 -10.54 -19.71
C HIS A 294 -12.91 -11.98 -20.13
N SER A 295 -12.71 -12.21 -21.42
CA SER A 295 -12.20 -13.49 -21.88
C SER A 295 -10.75 -13.71 -21.43
N VAL A 296 -10.35 -14.95 -21.23
CA VAL A 296 -8.94 -15.31 -20.92
C VAL A 296 -7.98 -14.87 -22.02
N ASN A 297 -8.43 -14.88 -23.28
CA ASN A 297 -7.65 -14.39 -24.42
C ASN A 297 -7.43 -12.88 -24.42
N PHE A 298 -8.18 -12.13 -23.61
CA PHE A 298 -7.94 -10.71 -23.36
C PHE A 298 -7.09 -10.49 -22.12
N ALA A 299 -7.45 -11.14 -21.00
CA ALA A 299 -6.86 -10.84 -19.69
C ALA A 299 -5.36 -11.16 -19.61
N GLY A 300 -4.94 -12.31 -20.13
CA GLY A 300 -3.51 -12.71 -20.15
C GLY A 300 -2.67 -11.74 -20.96
N PRO A 301 -2.94 -11.58 -22.26
CA PRO A 301 -2.19 -10.66 -23.12
C PRO A 301 -2.19 -9.21 -22.65
N GLU A 302 -3.26 -8.75 -21.98
CA GLU A 302 -3.31 -7.37 -21.47
C GLU A 302 -2.35 -7.18 -20.28
N LEU A 303 -2.21 -8.17 -19.42
CA LEU A 303 -1.22 -8.15 -18.35
C LEU A 303 0.23 -8.28 -18.90
N GLU A 304 0.44 -9.02 -19.99
CA GLU A 304 1.75 -9.11 -20.67
C GLU A 304 2.20 -7.77 -21.26
N LYS A 305 1.27 -6.96 -21.79
CA LYS A 305 1.56 -5.58 -22.21
C LYS A 305 2.05 -4.72 -21.04
N GLY A 306 1.48 -4.92 -19.84
CA GLY A 306 1.97 -4.27 -18.62
C GLY A 306 3.40 -4.68 -18.28
N ASP A 307 3.77 -5.95 -18.43
CA ASP A 307 5.15 -6.42 -18.25
C ASP A 307 6.10 -5.79 -19.28
N ASP A 308 5.68 -5.65 -20.53
CA ASP A 308 6.51 -4.97 -21.56
C ASP A 308 6.75 -3.49 -21.24
N ILE A 309 5.75 -2.81 -20.64
CA ILE A 309 5.92 -1.44 -20.15
C ILE A 309 6.93 -1.39 -19.00
N ILE A 310 6.89 -2.34 -18.06
CA ILE A 310 7.91 -2.43 -17.00
C ILE A 310 9.30 -2.60 -17.64
N ARG A 311 9.45 -3.54 -18.57
CA ARG A 311 10.73 -3.79 -19.25
C ARG A 311 11.29 -2.54 -19.92
N ARG A 312 10.45 -1.79 -20.64
CA ARG A 312 10.85 -0.54 -21.30
C ARG A 312 11.20 0.55 -20.29
N SER A 313 10.41 0.68 -19.23
CA SER A 313 10.67 1.65 -18.14
C SER A 313 11.95 1.31 -17.39
N ASP A 314 12.22 0.02 -17.15
CA ASP A 314 13.48 -0.44 -16.54
C ASP A 314 14.69 -0.08 -17.40
N SER A 315 14.58 -0.16 -18.73
CA SER A 315 15.67 0.22 -19.65
C SER A 315 16.01 1.71 -19.58
N LEU A 316 14.99 2.60 -19.56
CA LEU A 316 15.21 4.04 -19.40
C LEU A 316 15.83 4.35 -18.03
N MET A 317 15.28 3.73 -16.96
CA MET A 317 15.75 3.95 -15.60
C MET A 317 17.20 3.50 -15.41
N ALA A 318 17.54 2.31 -15.89
CA ALA A 318 18.91 1.79 -15.83
C ALA A 318 19.90 2.67 -16.60
N ALA A 319 19.50 3.20 -17.76
CA ALA A 319 20.32 4.15 -18.52
C ALA A 319 20.60 5.43 -17.70
N ALA A 320 19.60 5.98 -17.01
CA ALA A 320 19.76 7.15 -16.17
C ALA A 320 20.67 6.88 -14.95
N ILE A 321 20.49 5.74 -14.26
CA ILE A 321 21.33 5.32 -13.13
C ILE A 321 22.81 5.20 -13.59
N ARG A 322 23.06 4.59 -14.74
CA ARG A 322 24.43 4.42 -15.28
C ARG A 322 25.10 5.77 -15.54
N VAL A 323 24.38 6.76 -16.07
CA VAL A 323 24.93 8.13 -16.28
C VAL A 323 25.39 8.73 -14.95
N VAL A 324 24.57 8.68 -13.90
CA VAL A 324 24.92 9.25 -12.59
C VAL A 324 26.06 8.46 -11.93
N ALA A 325 26.04 7.12 -11.99
CA ALA A 325 27.10 6.26 -11.47
C ALA A 325 28.46 6.53 -12.17
N GLU A 326 28.45 6.82 -13.48
CA GLU A 326 29.64 7.23 -14.22
C GLU A 326 30.21 8.56 -13.72
N LEU A 327 29.34 9.54 -13.42
CA LEU A 327 29.80 10.83 -12.87
C LEU A 327 30.48 10.65 -11.49
N TYR A 328 30.00 9.74 -10.67
CA TYR A 328 30.68 9.38 -9.39
C TYR A 328 32.03 8.72 -9.66
N ARG A 329 32.08 7.71 -10.53
CA ARG A 329 33.32 7.00 -10.88
C ARG A 329 34.40 7.93 -11.45
N ASP A 330 34.01 8.87 -12.30
CA ASP A 330 34.91 9.80 -12.96
C ASP A 330 35.25 11.02 -12.07
N GLY A 331 34.70 11.05 -10.84
CA GLY A 331 34.90 12.13 -9.87
C GLY A 331 34.36 13.47 -10.33
N VAL A 332 33.44 13.47 -11.30
CA VAL A 332 32.75 14.68 -11.80
C VAL A 332 31.70 15.13 -10.80
N LEU A 333 31.03 14.17 -10.19
CA LEU A 333 30.06 14.37 -9.11
C LEU A 333 30.57 13.67 -7.85
N ALA A 334 30.52 14.37 -6.71
CA ALA A 334 30.90 13.77 -5.44
C ALA A 334 29.82 12.81 -4.96
N LYS A 335 30.17 11.53 -4.81
CA LYS A 335 29.27 10.55 -4.22
C LYS A 335 29.06 10.87 -2.73
N PRO A 336 27.81 10.97 -2.22
CA PRO A 336 27.56 11.17 -0.79
C PRO A 336 28.24 10.11 0.08
N ALA A 337 28.83 10.52 1.19
CA ALA A 337 29.60 9.63 2.07
C ALA A 337 28.77 8.50 2.69
N ASN A 338 27.47 8.74 2.87
CA ASN A 338 26.51 7.78 3.40
C ASN A 338 26.02 6.74 2.39
N TYR A 339 26.35 6.88 1.10
CA TYR A 339 26.02 5.87 0.09
C TYR A 339 27.03 4.73 0.18
N ALA A 340 26.55 3.53 0.49
CA ALA A 340 27.39 2.37 0.71
C ALA A 340 28.13 1.92 -0.57
N TYR A 341 27.52 2.12 -1.73
CA TYR A 341 28.00 1.62 -3.02
C TYR A 341 28.22 2.75 -4.03
N PRO A 342 28.94 2.49 -5.14
CA PRO A 342 29.21 3.50 -6.19
C PRO A 342 28.01 3.76 -7.11
N PHE A 343 26.81 3.65 -6.57
CA PHE A 343 25.55 3.92 -7.27
C PHE A 343 24.81 5.07 -6.58
N PRO A 344 23.98 5.83 -7.32
CA PRO A 344 23.01 6.72 -6.68
C PRO A 344 22.04 5.91 -5.81
N ASP A 345 21.65 6.45 -4.66
CA ASP A 345 20.64 5.81 -3.81
C ASP A 345 19.25 6.35 -4.21
N LEU A 346 18.42 5.49 -4.82
CA LEU A 346 17.08 5.83 -5.28
C LEU A 346 16.09 6.11 -4.14
N LEU A 347 16.47 5.85 -2.88
CA LEU A 347 15.62 6.02 -1.72
C LEU A 347 15.98 7.27 -0.89
N THR A 348 16.80 8.19 -1.43
CA THR A 348 17.13 9.45 -0.77
C THR A 348 15.99 10.46 -0.77
N PHE A 349 14.96 10.23 -1.55
CA PHE A 349 13.81 11.14 -1.69
C PHE A 349 14.28 12.58 -1.97
N HIS A 350 13.65 13.57 -1.36
CA HIS A 350 13.99 14.98 -1.54
C HIS A 350 15.35 15.41 -0.94
N ASN A 351 16.06 14.51 -0.25
CA ASN A 351 17.40 14.77 0.26
C ASN A 351 18.52 14.42 -0.75
N ALA A 352 18.18 14.04 -1.97
CA ALA A 352 19.16 13.92 -3.04
C ALA A 352 19.93 15.24 -3.19
N PRO A 353 21.29 15.21 -3.16
CA PRO A 353 22.09 16.41 -2.90
C PRO A 353 22.21 17.36 -4.09
N THR A 354 21.95 16.89 -5.30
CA THR A 354 22.15 17.68 -6.52
C THR A 354 20.94 17.59 -7.46
N PRO A 355 20.74 18.57 -8.36
CA PRO A 355 19.61 18.56 -9.29
C PRO A 355 19.54 17.29 -10.15
N ILE A 356 20.66 16.74 -10.60
CA ILE A 356 20.68 15.53 -11.43
C ILE A 356 20.23 14.30 -10.62
N GLU A 357 20.60 14.20 -9.34
CA GLU A 357 20.16 13.13 -8.45
C GLU A 357 18.69 13.28 -8.06
N GLN A 358 18.21 14.52 -7.88
CA GLN A 358 16.78 14.78 -7.67
C GLN A 358 15.94 14.40 -8.89
N THR A 359 16.39 14.72 -10.12
CA THR A 359 15.71 14.30 -11.34
C THR A 359 15.67 12.76 -11.44
N LEU A 360 16.78 12.08 -11.10
CA LEU A 360 16.84 10.63 -11.07
C LEU A 360 15.85 10.02 -10.06
N PHE A 361 15.72 10.63 -8.89
CA PHE A 361 14.76 10.23 -7.88
C PHE A 361 13.31 10.38 -8.36
N VAL A 362 12.95 11.53 -8.95
CA VAL A 362 11.61 11.77 -9.51
C VAL A 362 11.31 10.78 -10.65
N MET A 363 12.29 10.57 -11.54
CA MET A 363 12.16 9.56 -12.60
C MET A 363 11.83 8.17 -12.06
N PHE A 364 12.45 7.77 -10.94
CA PHE A 364 12.23 6.45 -10.34
C PHE A 364 10.88 6.36 -9.63
N LEU A 365 10.63 7.24 -8.66
CA LEU A 365 9.53 7.07 -7.71
C LEU A 365 8.20 7.65 -8.23
N GLU A 366 8.25 8.60 -9.14
CA GLU A 366 7.06 9.23 -9.72
C GLU A 366 6.77 8.69 -11.13
N HIS A 367 7.64 8.99 -12.09
CA HIS A 367 7.32 8.76 -13.49
C HIS A 367 7.36 7.27 -13.88
N ARG A 368 8.35 6.51 -13.37
CA ARG A 368 8.39 5.06 -13.59
C ARG A 368 7.19 4.35 -12.94
N MET A 369 6.79 4.77 -11.73
CA MET A 369 5.62 4.21 -11.06
C MET A 369 4.36 4.46 -11.90
N ARG A 370 4.17 5.67 -12.39
CA ARG A 370 3.04 6.04 -13.23
C ARG A 370 2.99 5.25 -14.54
N ALA A 371 4.14 5.01 -15.16
CA ALA A 371 4.19 4.28 -16.43
C ALA A 371 3.59 2.87 -16.30
N PHE A 372 4.08 2.04 -15.38
CA PHE A 372 3.61 0.66 -15.29
C PHE A 372 2.31 0.51 -14.47
N GLN A 373 2.14 1.27 -13.40
CA GLN A 373 0.91 1.21 -12.61
C GLN A 373 -0.29 1.71 -13.43
N GLY A 374 -0.10 2.76 -14.25
CA GLY A 374 -1.12 3.24 -15.18
C GLY A 374 -1.57 2.16 -16.16
N ALA A 375 -0.63 1.35 -16.68
CA ALA A 375 -0.95 0.23 -17.54
C ALA A 375 -1.81 -0.82 -16.83
N PHE A 376 -1.44 -1.24 -15.61
CA PHE A 376 -2.19 -2.22 -14.84
C PHE A 376 -3.54 -1.72 -14.32
N HIS A 377 -3.72 -0.40 -14.18
CA HIS A 377 -5.01 0.19 -13.84
C HIS A 377 -5.80 0.68 -15.08
N SER A 378 -5.36 0.28 -16.28
CA SER A 378 -6.04 0.59 -17.55
C SER A 378 -6.25 2.10 -17.77
N ASN A 379 -5.25 2.89 -17.39
CA ASN A 379 -5.24 4.34 -17.56
C ASN A 379 -4.10 4.76 -18.51
N PRO A 380 -4.41 4.97 -19.82
CA PRO A 380 -3.40 5.27 -20.83
C PRO A 380 -2.70 6.61 -20.63
N ASP A 381 -3.37 7.61 -20.05
CA ASP A 381 -2.75 8.92 -19.78
C ASP A 381 -1.66 8.80 -18.72
N TYR A 382 -1.93 8.10 -17.63
CA TYR A 382 -0.91 7.84 -16.61
C TYR A 382 0.24 6.99 -17.17
N SER A 383 -0.08 5.96 -17.97
CA SER A 383 0.96 5.12 -18.56
C SER A 383 1.83 5.88 -19.54
N LEU A 384 1.23 6.63 -20.47
CA LEU A 384 1.94 7.30 -21.57
C LEU A 384 2.44 8.70 -21.19
N TRP A 385 1.52 9.63 -20.83
CA TRP A 385 1.88 11.04 -20.67
C TRP A 385 2.51 11.36 -19.33
N TYR A 386 1.92 10.91 -18.25
CA TYR A 386 2.43 11.17 -16.88
C TYR A 386 3.54 10.21 -16.46
N GLY A 387 3.75 9.11 -17.19
CA GLY A 387 4.78 8.12 -16.93
C GLY A 387 5.88 8.11 -18.00
N TRP A 388 5.64 7.37 -19.08
CA TRP A 388 6.65 7.13 -20.12
C TRP A 388 7.26 8.38 -20.70
N SER A 389 6.45 9.36 -21.12
CA SER A 389 6.93 10.60 -21.75
C SER A 389 7.79 11.42 -20.80
N GLU A 390 7.43 11.45 -19.54
CA GLU A 390 8.21 12.12 -18.49
C GLU A 390 9.54 11.40 -18.23
N MET A 391 9.58 10.07 -18.21
CA MET A 391 10.83 9.32 -18.10
C MET A 391 11.79 9.60 -19.26
N VAL A 392 11.27 9.76 -20.48
CA VAL A 392 12.09 10.13 -21.66
C VAL A 392 12.67 11.53 -21.49
N ARG A 393 11.87 12.48 -20.99
CA ARG A 393 12.32 13.83 -20.65
C ARG A 393 13.40 13.81 -19.57
N ASP A 394 13.15 13.12 -18.45
CA ASP A 394 14.12 13.01 -17.35
C ASP A 394 15.46 12.46 -17.83
N LEU A 395 15.47 11.40 -18.64
CA LEU A 395 16.70 10.84 -19.17
C LEU A 395 17.45 11.84 -20.07
N THR A 396 16.71 12.66 -20.82
CA THR A 396 17.28 13.72 -21.65
C THR A 396 17.92 14.81 -20.80
N ASP A 397 17.23 15.25 -19.76
CA ASP A 397 17.70 16.26 -18.82
C ASP A 397 18.92 15.77 -18.03
N ILE A 398 18.90 14.52 -17.54
CA ILE A 398 20.04 13.88 -16.87
C ILE A 398 21.26 13.84 -17.77
N LYS A 399 21.11 13.48 -19.05
CA LYS A 399 22.22 13.47 -20.01
C LYS A 399 22.77 14.88 -20.30
N SER A 400 21.89 15.88 -20.40
CA SER A 400 22.30 17.28 -20.57
C SER A 400 23.07 17.78 -19.35
N MET A 401 22.51 17.63 -18.15
CA MET A 401 23.19 18.00 -16.90
C MET A 401 24.55 17.30 -16.75
N ALA A 402 24.65 16.02 -17.11
CA ALA A 402 25.90 15.28 -17.07
C ALA A 402 26.95 15.84 -18.02
N ALA A 403 26.55 16.28 -19.22
CA ALA A 403 27.44 16.92 -20.18
C ALA A 403 27.95 18.27 -19.67
N ASP A 404 27.09 19.09 -19.08
CA ASP A 404 27.44 20.38 -18.48
C ASP A 404 28.41 20.22 -17.32
N LEU A 405 28.17 19.28 -16.41
CA LEU A 405 29.06 18.95 -15.29
C LEU A 405 30.44 18.50 -15.76
N ARG A 406 30.52 17.65 -16.79
CA ARG A 406 31.81 17.23 -17.38
C ARG A 406 32.55 18.40 -18.05
N SER A 407 31.82 19.33 -18.66
CA SER A 407 32.41 20.53 -19.29
C SER A 407 32.95 21.53 -18.28
N ALA A 408 32.24 21.70 -17.14
CA ALA A 408 32.65 22.59 -16.05
C ALA A 408 33.88 22.07 -15.27
N LYS A 409 34.19 20.77 -15.34
CA LYS A 409 35.35 20.15 -14.69
C LYS A 409 36.64 20.26 -15.52
N LYS A 410 36.54 20.49 -16.82
CA LYS A 410 37.70 20.72 -17.73
C LYS A 410 38.28 22.11 -17.56
#